data_301c654b22a0694c3b90e9705c90501f
#
_entry.id   301c654b22a0694c3b90e9705c90501f
#
_cell.length_a   1.000
_cell.length_b   1.000
_cell.length_c   1.000
_cell.angle_alpha   90.00
_cell.angle_beta   90.00
_cell.angle_gamma   90.00
#
_symmetry.space_group_name_H-M   'P 1'
#
loop_
_entity.id
_entity.type
_entity.pdbx_description
1 polymer ?
#
loop_
_entity_poly.entity_id
_entity_poly.type
_entity_poly.pdbx_seq_one_letter_code
_entity_poly.pdbx_strand_id
1 'polypeptide(L)'
;MFVKAFPSMLTVGNLFLGVIAIIFAFQGDHYVDYAAITVIIGMLLDGLDGRVARMLNAQSEFGKELDSLSDVITFGVAPAFIMYVVSLQDMNWLGILVTASFPICGALRLARFNVQAGVPGYFIGLPITAAGGVLATLALYHKWFSPVVLLLGMLLLAFLMVSNIKYPNFKKVGIPKAAYWITPLIVIVVVGVAIRYPSEFPKIVFLPLALYALYGIKKNVDLSLKKTRKKEVSEEEPLPFD
;
A
#
# COMPACT_ATOMS: atom_id res chain seq x y z
N MET A 1 -19.31 -25.37 -3.47
CA MET A 1 -18.09 -25.08 -4.21
C MET A 1 -17.99 -23.61 -4.58
N PHE A 2 -18.99 -22.98 -5.15
CA PHE A 2 -19.00 -21.55 -5.55
C PHE A 2 -18.74 -20.54 -4.41
N VAL A 3 -19.30 -20.76 -3.23
CA VAL A 3 -19.13 -19.87 -2.08
C VAL A 3 -17.67 -19.73 -1.65
N LYS A 4 -16.89 -20.82 -1.76
CA LYS A 4 -15.45 -20.82 -1.42
C LYS A 4 -14.57 -20.16 -2.51
N ALA A 5 -15.06 -20.09 -3.75
CA ALA A 5 -14.34 -19.47 -4.86
C ALA A 5 -14.55 -17.95 -4.92
N PHE A 6 -15.63 -17.43 -4.31
CA PHE A 6 -16.00 -16.02 -4.43
C PHE A 6 -14.91 -15.03 -3.93
N PRO A 7 -14.25 -15.25 -2.77
CA PRO A 7 -13.13 -14.38 -2.36
C PRO A 7 -12.00 -14.36 -3.39
N SER A 8 -11.60 -15.53 -3.90
CA SER A 8 -10.55 -15.61 -4.91
C SER A 8 -10.91 -14.91 -6.23
N MET A 9 -12.20 -14.79 -6.56
CA MET A 9 -12.64 -14.01 -7.73
C MET A 9 -12.41 -12.50 -7.51
N LEU A 10 -12.58 -11.99 -6.29
CA LEU A 10 -12.26 -10.59 -5.95
C LEU A 10 -10.76 -10.34 -6.06
N THR A 11 -9.95 -11.28 -5.58
CA THR A 11 -8.48 -11.21 -5.69
C THR A 11 -8.02 -11.23 -7.16
N VAL A 12 -8.64 -12.08 -8.00
CA VAL A 12 -8.39 -12.08 -9.47
C VAL A 12 -8.85 -10.74 -10.08
N GLY A 13 -9.96 -10.17 -9.60
CA GLY A 13 -10.41 -8.84 -10.01
C GLY A 13 -9.40 -7.74 -9.65
N ASN A 14 -8.80 -7.79 -8.45
CA ASN A 14 -7.70 -6.91 -8.04
C ASN A 14 -6.51 -7.05 -9.01
N LEU A 15 -6.05 -8.27 -9.27
CA LEU A 15 -4.96 -8.55 -10.22
C LEU A 15 -5.27 -8.00 -11.62
N PHE A 16 -6.49 -8.22 -12.11
CA PHE A 16 -6.94 -7.71 -13.41
C PHE A 16 -6.85 -6.18 -13.47
N LEU A 17 -7.29 -5.47 -12.42
CA LEU A 17 -7.18 -4.02 -12.34
C LEU A 17 -5.73 -3.55 -12.33
N GLY A 18 -4.82 -4.28 -11.68
CA GLY A 18 -3.39 -3.99 -11.72
C GLY A 18 -2.82 -4.06 -13.15
N VAL A 19 -3.20 -5.07 -13.91
CA VAL A 19 -2.80 -5.20 -15.33
C VAL A 19 -3.41 -4.07 -16.16
N ILE A 20 -4.66 -3.72 -15.97
CA ILE A 20 -5.31 -2.59 -16.66
C ILE A 20 -4.62 -1.26 -16.33
N ALA A 21 -4.20 -1.06 -15.07
CA ALA A 21 -3.44 0.13 -14.68
C ALA A 21 -2.12 0.27 -15.46
N ILE A 22 -1.39 -0.84 -15.67
CA ILE A 22 -0.17 -0.87 -16.46
C ILE A 22 -0.47 -0.51 -17.92
N ILE A 23 -1.55 -1.07 -18.50
CA ILE A 23 -1.97 -0.78 -19.87
C ILE A 23 -2.32 0.69 -20.03
N PHE A 24 -3.08 1.28 -19.10
CA PHE A 24 -3.38 2.71 -19.13
C PHE A 24 -2.12 3.57 -19.02
N ALA A 25 -1.21 3.24 -18.11
CA ALA A 25 0.06 3.97 -18.00
C ALA A 25 0.87 3.93 -19.29
N PHE A 26 0.90 2.78 -19.98
CA PHE A 26 1.59 2.63 -21.26
C PHE A 26 1.00 3.51 -22.38
N GLN A 27 -0.29 3.86 -22.31
CA GLN A 27 -0.93 4.75 -23.29
C GLN A 27 -0.53 6.23 -23.14
N GLY A 28 0.23 6.57 -22.07
CA GLY A 28 0.79 7.91 -21.87
C GLY A 28 -0.01 8.79 -20.91
N ASP A 29 0.42 10.05 -20.85
CA ASP A 29 0.02 11.04 -19.82
C ASP A 29 -1.49 11.24 -19.68
N HIS A 30 -2.26 11.16 -20.76
CA HIS A 30 -3.72 11.30 -20.73
C HIS A 30 -4.46 10.21 -19.94
N TYR A 31 -3.83 9.04 -19.74
CA TYR A 31 -4.43 7.89 -19.08
C TYR A 31 -3.91 7.66 -17.65
N VAL A 32 -3.02 8.52 -17.16
CA VAL A 32 -2.42 8.39 -15.82
C VAL A 32 -3.46 8.48 -14.71
N ASP A 33 -4.45 9.37 -14.85
CA ASP A 33 -5.57 9.47 -13.89
C ASP A 33 -6.34 8.15 -13.82
N TYR A 34 -6.64 7.54 -14.97
CA TYR A 34 -7.34 6.25 -15.04
C TYR A 34 -6.47 5.11 -14.49
N ALA A 35 -5.17 5.13 -14.74
CA ALA A 35 -4.24 4.16 -14.17
C ALA A 35 -4.23 4.24 -12.64
N ALA A 36 -4.14 5.45 -12.07
CA ALA A 36 -4.18 5.65 -10.62
C ALA A 36 -5.54 5.23 -10.02
N ILE A 37 -6.66 5.55 -10.68
CA ILE A 37 -8.01 5.13 -10.27
C ILE A 37 -8.10 3.60 -10.24
N THR A 38 -7.55 2.91 -11.23
CA THR A 38 -7.59 1.44 -11.30
C THR A 38 -6.85 0.80 -10.12
N VAL A 39 -5.70 1.37 -9.73
CA VAL A 39 -4.97 0.95 -8.53
C VAL A 39 -5.81 1.18 -7.26
N ILE A 40 -6.48 2.33 -7.14
CA ILE A 40 -7.34 2.66 -5.98
C ILE A 40 -8.54 1.71 -5.91
N ILE A 41 -9.17 1.39 -7.04
CA ILE A 41 -10.26 0.39 -7.08
C ILE A 41 -9.72 -0.98 -6.69
N GLY A 42 -8.52 -1.34 -7.14
CA GLY A 42 -7.81 -2.55 -6.71
C GLY A 42 -7.66 -2.63 -5.19
N MET A 43 -7.28 -1.52 -4.52
CA MET A 43 -7.20 -1.45 -3.05
C MET A 43 -8.55 -1.73 -2.37
N LEU A 44 -9.66 -1.31 -2.98
CA LEU A 44 -11.00 -1.60 -2.45
C LEU A 44 -11.32 -3.09 -2.58
N LEU A 45 -11.02 -3.72 -3.72
CA LEU A 45 -11.25 -5.15 -3.93
C LEU A 45 -10.39 -6.00 -2.99
N ASP A 46 -9.09 -5.67 -2.82
CA ASP A 46 -8.18 -6.28 -1.86
C ASP A 46 -8.73 -6.19 -0.41
N GLY A 47 -9.20 -5.00 -0.01
CA GLY A 47 -9.83 -4.84 1.30
C GLY A 47 -11.11 -5.66 1.50
N LEU A 48 -11.82 -5.97 0.40
CA LEU A 48 -13.07 -6.74 0.42
C LEU A 48 -12.82 -8.25 0.43
N ASP A 49 -11.88 -8.78 -0.37
CA ASP A 49 -11.68 -10.22 -0.52
C ASP A 49 -11.30 -10.91 0.80
N GLY A 50 -10.37 -10.33 1.56
CA GLY A 50 -10.01 -10.84 2.89
C GLY A 50 -11.14 -10.72 3.92
N ARG A 51 -12.05 -9.74 3.78
CA ARG A 51 -13.25 -9.64 4.64
C ARG A 51 -14.27 -10.70 4.27
N VAL A 52 -14.56 -10.84 2.99
CA VAL A 52 -15.51 -11.83 2.47
C VAL A 52 -15.03 -13.23 2.78
N ALA A 53 -13.72 -13.52 2.63
CA ALA A 53 -13.15 -14.82 2.98
C ALA A 53 -13.40 -15.18 4.46
N ARG A 54 -13.24 -14.23 5.37
CA ARG A 54 -13.53 -14.42 6.81
C ARG A 54 -15.01 -14.60 7.09
N MET A 55 -15.89 -13.82 6.46
CA MET A 55 -17.35 -13.90 6.64
C MET A 55 -17.90 -15.25 6.18
N LEU A 56 -17.38 -15.77 5.08
CA LEU A 56 -17.85 -17.02 4.47
C LEU A 56 -17.13 -18.26 5.02
N ASN A 57 -16.20 -18.10 6.00
CA ASN A 57 -15.29 -19.15 6.46
C ASN A 57 -14.62 -19.88 5.27
N ALA A 58 -14.24 -19.13 4.24
CA ALA A 58 -13.68 -19.60 2.98
C ALA A 58 -12.17 -19.29 2.85
N GLN A 59 -11.49 -19.08 3.97
CA GLN A 59 -10.04 -18.87 3.99
C GLN A 59 -9.31 -20.11 3.50
N SER A 60 -8.30 -19.94 2.65
CA SER A 60 -7.46 -21.02 2.15
C SER A 60 -6.03 -20.54 1.94
N GLU A 61 -5.06 -21.46 2.02
CA GLU A 61 -3.65 -21.14 1.71
C GLU A 61 -3.51 -20.68 0.24
N PHE A 62 -4.22 -21.31 -0.68
CA PHE A 62 -4.25 -20.86 -2.08
C PHE A 62 -4.73 -19.42 -2.21
N GLY A 63 -5.81 -19.04 -1.52
CA GLY A 63 -6.32 -17.66 -1.55
C GLY A 63 -5.31 -16.65 -0.98
N LYS A 64 -4.59 -17.01 0.09
CA LYS A 64 -3.56 -16.18 0.69
C LYS A 64 -2.35 -15.96 -0.23
N GLU A 65 -1.90 -17.00 -0.92
CA GLU A 65 -0.79 -16.88 -1.87
C GLU A 65 -1.22 -16.09 -3.13
N LEU A 66 -2.43 -16.34 -3.63
CA LEU A 66 -3.00 -15.58 -4.75
C LEU A 66 -3.13 -14.10 -4.44
N ASP A 67 -3.56 -13.75 -3.21
CA ASP A 67 -3.64 -12.39 -2.68
C ASP A 67 -2.27 -11.72 -2.71
N SER A 68 -1.23 -12.38 -2.18
CA SER A 68 0.13 -11.84 -2.19
C SER A 68 0.68 -11.62 -3.60
N LEU A 69 0.37 -12.52 -4.55
CA LEU A 69 0.79 -12.37 -5.95
C LEU A 69 0.05 -11.20 -6.63
N SER A 70 -1.25 -11.09 -6.38
CA SER A 70 -2.08 -9.99 -6.85
C SER A 70 -1.57 -8.64 -6.35
N ASP A 71 -1.25 -8.56 -5.05
CA ASP A 71 -0.72 -7.35 -4.40
C ASP A 71 0.59 -6.88 -5.02
N VAL A 72 1.52 -7.81 -5.33
CA VAL A 72 2.78 -7.46 -6.00
C VAL A 72 2.54 -6.80 -7.34
N ILE A 73 1.56 -7.27 -8.12
CA ILE A 73 1.24 -6.68 -9.43
C ILE A 73 0.52 -5.36 -9.25
N THR A 74 -0.57 -5.33 -8.48
CA THR A 74 -1.47 -4.16 -8.40
C THR A 74 -0.86 -3.01 -7.59
N PHE A 75 -0.13 -3.31 -6.52
CA PHE A 75 0.41 -2.29 -5.61
C PHE A 75 1.94 -2.19 -5.64
N GLY A 76 2.61 -3.13 -6.31
CA GLY A 76 4.06 -3.08 -6.55
C GLY A 76 4.36 -2.62 -7.97
N VAL A 77 4.07 -3.47 -8.96
CA VAL A 77 4.49 -3.26 -10.36
C VAL A 77 3.72 -2.10 -11.00
N ALA A 78 2.38 -2.08 -10.88
CA ALA A 78 1.58 -1.07 -11.57
C ALA A 78 1.92 0.37 -11.12
N PRO A 79 1.97 0.73 -9.81
CA PRO A 79 2.37 2.07 -9.39
C PRO A 79 3.80 2.44 -9.78
N ALA A 80 4.73 1.48 -9.73
CA ALA A 80 6.11 1.68 -10.14
C ALA A 80 6.19 2.01 -11.64
N PHE A 81 5.44 1.29 -12.45
CA PHE A 81 5.38 1.51 -13.90
C PHE A 81 4.71 2.83 -14.25
N ILE A 82 3.62 3.21 -13.56
CA ILE A 82 2.99 4.53 -13.71
C ILE A 82 4.04 5.62 -13.46
N MET A 83 4.76 5.57 -12.33
CA MET A 83 5.78 6.55 -11.97
C MET A 83 6.93 6.58 -12.99
N TYR A 84 7.34 5.41 -13.51
CA TYR A 84 8.38 5.31 -14.55
C TYR A 84 7.97 6.06 -15.81
N VAL A 85 6.79 5.79 -16.34
CA VAL A 85 6.30 6.38 -17.58
C VAL A 85 6.15 7.89 -17.48
N VAL A 86 5.65 8.41 -16.37
CA VAL A 86 5.37 9.86 -16.24
C VAL A 86 6.57 10.70 -15.84
N SER A 87 7.63 10.10 -15.29
CA SER A 87 8.70 10.91 -14.69
C SER A 87 10.11 10.32 -14.75
N LEU A 88 10.27 9.00 -14.71
CA LEU A 88 11.59 8.40 -14.51
C LEU A 88 12.21 7.82 -15.79
N GLN A 89 11.47 7.74 -16.91
CA GLN A 89 11.98 7.15 -18.16
C GLN A 89 13.21 7.89 -18.71
N ASP A 90 13.29 9.22 -18.53
CA ASP A 90 14.41 10.04 -19.01
C ASP A 90 15.65 9.95 -18.10
N MET A 91 15.52 9.29 -16.94
CA MET A 91 16.64 9.10 -15.99
C MET A 91 17.50 7.87 -16.30
N ASN A 92 17.38 7.28 -17.50
CA ASN A 92 18.17 6.16 -18.00
C ASN A 92 18.23 4.99 -16.97
N TRP A 93 19.44 4.51 -16.68
CA TRP A 93 19.70 3.44 -15.72
C TRP A 93 19.10 3.64 -14.36
N LEU A 94 19.20 4.87 -13.83
CA LEU A 94 18.75 5.18 -12.48
C LEU A 94 17.23 5.03 -12.36
N GLY A 95 16.50 5.51 -13.39
CA GLY A 95 15.05 5.35 -13.44
C GLY A 95 14.64 3.87 -13.47
N ILE A 96 15.32 3.05 -14.26
CA ILE A 96 15.05 1.59 -14.34
C ILE A 96 15.31 0.91 -12.99
N LEU A 97 16.48 1.16 -12.38
CA LEU A 97 16.85 0.53 -11.10
C LEU A 97 15.90 0.87 -9.98
N VAL A 98 15.52 2.15 -9.87
CA VAL A 98 14.59 2.60 -8.82
C VAL A 98 13.19 2.04 -9.07
N THR A 99 12.74 2.03 -10.32
CA THR A 99 11.45 1.42 -10.68
C THR A 99 11.40 -0.06 -10.31
N ALA A 100 12.45 -0.83 -10.61
CA ALA A 100 12.53 -2.24 -10.25
C ALA A 100 12.61 -2.48 -8.74
N SER A 101 13.28 -1.60 -7.99
CA SER A 101 13.46 -1.75 -6.54
C SER A 101 12.13 -1.72 -5.78
N PHE A 102 11.16 -0.95 -6.22
CA PHE A 102 9.88 -0.79 -5.53
C PHE A 102 9.07 -2.09 -5.43
N PRO A 103 8.72 -2.78 -6.54
CA PRO A 103 8.01 -4.06 -6.46
C PRO A 103 8.86 -5.15 -5.79
N ILE A 104 10.19 -5.13 -5.93
CA ILE A 104 11.09 -6.07 -5.24
C ILE A 104 10.96 -5.88 -3.71
N CYS A 105 11.03 -4.66 -3.21
CA CYS A 105 10.83 -4.38 -1.79
C CYS A 105 9.44 -4.77 -1.30
N GLY A 106 8.40 -4.56 -2.14
CA GLY A 106 7.05 -5.01 -1.88
C GLY A 106 6.94 -6.53 -1.74
N ALA A 107 7.53 -7.28 -2.68
CA ALA A 107 7.56 -8.74 -2.68
C ALA A 107 8.32 -9.28 -1.46
N LEU A 108 9.50 -8.72 -1.14
CA LEU A 108 10.27 -9.10 0.06
C LEU A 108 9.48 -8.86 1.35
N ARG A 109 8.75 -7.75 1.43
CA ARG A 109 7.87 -7.46 2.57
C ARG A 109 6.75 -8.49 2.69
N LEU A 110 6.07 -8.85 1.58
CA LEU A 110 4.99 -9.84 1.58
C LEU A 110 5.51 -11.23 1.95
N ALA A 111 6.64 -11.65 1.38
CA ALA A 111 7.28 -12.90 1.74
C ALA A 111 7.61 -12.97 3.23
N ARG A 112 8.19 -11.89 3.80
CA ARG A 112 8.45 -11.79 5.24
C ARG A 112 7.15 -11.90 6.05
N PHE A 113 6.09 -11.23 5.64
CA PHE A 113 4.80 -11.24 6.32
C PHE A 113 4.14 -12.63 6.29
N ASN A 114 4.30 -13.39 5.21
CA ASN A 114 3.72 -14.73 5.07
C ASN A 114 4.42 -15.79 5.91
N VAL A 115 5.74 -15.61 6.16
CA VAL A 115 6.56 -16.58 6.91
C VAL A 115 6.63 -16.26 8.41
N GLN A 116 6.61 -14.98 8.78
CA GLN A 116 6.74 -14.57 10.19
C GLN A 116 5.37 -14.50 10.88
N ALA A 117 5.32 -15.02 12.12
CA ALA A 117 4.17 -14.80 12.98
C ALA A 117 3.97 -13.29 13.22
N GLY A 118 2.81 -12.77 12.87
CA GLY A 118 2.51 -11.34 13.00
C GLY A 118 2.56 -10.85 14.44
N VAL A 119 3.07 -9.64 14.65
CA VAL A 119 3.03 -8.99 15.97
C VAL A 119 1.61 -8.48 16.20
N PRO A 120 0.94 -8.87 17.31
CA PRO A 120 -0.43 -8.43 17.59
C PRO A 120 -0.55 -6.90 17.61
N GLY A 121 -1.44 -6.35 16.77
CA GLY A 121 -1.76 -4.91 16.75
C GLY A 121 -0.86 -4.05 15.86
N TYR A 122 0.19 -4.60 15.23
CA TYR A 122 1.10 -3.85 14.37
C TYR A 122 1.48 -4.64 13.12
N PHE A 123 1.71 -3.91 12.02
CA PHE A 123 2.44 -4.39 10.85
C PHE A 123 3.91 -3.98 10.95
N ILE A 124 4.82 -4.85 10.55
CA ILE A 124 6.24 -4.53 10.39
C ILE A 124 6.47 -4.10 8.94
N GLY A 125 6.96 -2.88 8.76
CA GLY A 125 7.09 -2.23 7.46
C GLY A 125 5.77 -1.67 6.92
N LEU A 126 5.87 -0.68 6.02
CA LEU A 126 4.71 -0.05 5.37
C LEU A 126 3.95 -1.11 4.54
N PRO A 127 2.61 -1.24 4.68
CA PRO A 127 1.82 -2.12 3.82
C PRO A 127 2.00 -1.79 2.33
N ILE A 128 2.14 -2.82 1.47
CA ILE A 128 2.34 -2.63 0.03
C ILE A 128 1.16 -1.90 -0.61
N THR A 129 -0.06 -2.19 -0.18
CA THR A 129 -1.29 -1.48 -0.58
C THR A 129 -1.19 0.02 -0.32
N ALA A 130 -0.75 0.41 0.89
CA ALA A 130 -0.58 1.83 1.23
C ALA A 130 0.56 2.46 0.42
N ALA A 131 1.71 1.78 0.30
CA ALA A 131 2.86 2.27 -0.47
C ALA A 131 2.50 2.46 -1.94
N GLY A 132 1.85 1.47 -2.55
CA GLY A 132 1.40 1.52 -3.94
C GLY A 132 0.36 2.60 -4.18
N GLY A 133 -0.61 2.75 -3.27
CA GLY A 133 -1.60 3.81 -3.34
C GLY A 133 -0.97 5.22 -3.25
N VAL A 134 -0.01 5.43 -2.34
CA VAL A 134 0.75 6.69 -2.27
C VAL A 134 1.52 6.91 -3.57
N LEU A 135 2.21 5.90 -4.09
CA LEU A 135 3.04 6.04 -5.28
C LEU A 135 2.19 6.33 -6.52
N ALA A 136 1.08 5.60 -6.73
CA ALA A 136 0.17 5.82 -7.85
C ALA A 136 -0.44 7.22 -7.84
N THR A 137 -0.84 7.71 -6.65
CA THR A 137 -1.40 9.05 -6.51
C THR A 137 -0.34 10.15 -6.55
N LEU A 138 0.89 9.89 -6.08
CA LEU A 138 2.04 10.80 -6.19
C LEU A 138 2.41 11.03 -7.66
N ALA A 139 2.28 10.02 -8.51
CA ALA A 139 2.53 10.13 -9.95
C ALA A 139 1.66 11.19 -10.64
N LEU A 140 0.45 11.48 -10.12
CA LEU A 140 -0.44 12.53 -10.63
C LEU A 140 0.12 13.94 -10.46
N TYR A 141 1.08 14.10 -9.55
CA TYR A 141 1.75 15.38 -9.29
C TYR A 141 3.10 15.50 -10.03
N HIS A 142 3.38 14.63 -11.02
CA HIS A 142 4.64 14.63 -11.76
C HIS A 142 4.97 15.98 -12.42
N LYS A 143 3.96 16.79 -12.79
CA LYS A 143 4.15 18.14 -13.33
C LYS A 143 4.53 19.19 -12.29
N TRP A 144 4.33 18.89 -10.99
CA TRP A 144 4.58 19.82 -9.89
C TRP A 144 5.91 19.56 -9.20
N PHE A 145 6.42 18.33 -9.29
CA PHE A 145 7.66 17.91 -8.64
C PHE A 145 8.72 17.54 -9.68
N SER A 146 9.97 17.83 -9.36
CA SER A 146 11.07 17.39 -10.22
C SER A 146 11.19 15.84 -10.21
N PRO A 147 11.68 15.23 -11.30
CA PRO A 147 11.88 13.78 -11.36
C PRO A 147 12.72 13.22 -10.20
N VAL A 148 13.70 14.00 -9.73
CA VAL A 148 14.56 13.64 -8.59
C VAL A 148 13.76 13.52 -7.30
N VAL A 149 12.83 14.45 -7.03
CA VAL A 149 11.97 14.40 -5.85
C VAL A 149 11.06 13.17 -5.88
N LEU A 150 10.48 12.87 -7.04
CA LEU A 150 9.62 11.69 -7.23
C LEU A 150 10.40 10.39 -7.07
N LEU A 151 11.63 10.33 -7.62
CA LEU A 151 12.54 9.22 -7.45
C LEU A 151 12.88 8.98 -5.97
N LEU A 152 13.23 10.03 -5.24
CA LEU A 152 13.52 9.95 -3.79
C LEU A 152 12.28 9.52 -3.00
N GLY A 153 11.10 10.01 -3.36
CA GLY A 153 9.81 9.57 -2.79
C GLY A 153 9.57 8.08 -2.99
N MET A 154 9.81 7.58 -4.19
CA MET A 154 9.69 6.16 -4.51
C MET A 154 10.68 5.29 -3.72
N LEU A 155 11.95 5.70 -3.65
CA LEU A 155 12.98 5.02 -2.84
C LEU A 155 12.63 5.01 -1.35
N LEU A 156 12.11 6.13 -0.84
CA LEU A 156 11.67 6.22 0.55
C LEU A 156 10.54 5.23 0.83
N LEU A 157 9.53 5.14 -0.04
CA LEU A 157 8.43 4.19 0.11
C LEU A 157 8.94 2.73 0.03
N ALA A 158 9.85 2.43 -0.91
CA ALA A 158 10.48 1.12 -1.03
C ALA A 158 11.25 0.75 0.25
N PHE A 159 12.04 1.68 0.80
CA PHE A 159 12.75 1.50 2.06
C PHE A 159 11.77 1.27 3.23
N LEU A 160 10.70 2.05 3.32
CA LEU A 160 9.70 1.91 4.39
C LEU A 160 9.02 0.54 4.37
N MET A 161 8.80 -0.07 3.21
CA MET A 161 8.22 -1.41 3.10
C MET A 161 9.11 -2.48 3.73
N VAL A 162 10.43 -2.45 3.52
CA VAL A 162 11.38 -3.44 4.08
C VAL A 162 11.87 -3.09 5.47
N SER A 163 11.61 -1.88 5.96
CA SER A 163 12.03 -1.40 7.29
C SER A 163 11.35 -2.19 8.41
N ASN A 164 11.91 -2.07 9.63
CA ASN A 164 11.33 -2.64 10.85
C ASN A 164 10.37 -1.66 11.57
N ILE A 165 9.94 -0.61 10.89
CA ILE A 165 9.00 0.38 11.44
C ILE A 165 7.66 -0.29 11.70
N LYS A 166 7.10 -0.06 12.90
CA LYS A 166 5.81 -0.63 13.32
C LYS A 166 4.67 0.30 12.93
N TYR A 167 3.84 -0.14 11.99
CA TYR A 167 2.63 0.56 11.58
C TYR A 167 1.40 0.03 12.32
N PRO A 168 0.46 0.88 12.75
CA PRO A 168 -0.74 0.44 13.46
C PRO A 168 -1.62 -0.43 12.56
N ASN A 169 -2.11 -1.53 13.14
CA ASN A 169 -3.05 -2.43 12.46
C ASN A 169 -4.47 -2.09 12.90
N PHE A 170 -5.26 -1.52 11.99
CA PHE A 170 -6.67 -1.17 12.25
C PHE A 170 -7.63 -2.37 12.13
N LYS A 171 -7.14 -3.59 11.84
CA LYS A 171 -7.99 -4.81 11.69
C LYS A 171 -8.77 -5.18 12.96
N LYS A 172 -8.35 -4.68 14.15
CA LYS A 172 -9.03 -4.94 15.43
C LYS A 172 -10.18 -3.96 15.75
N VAL A 173 -10.37 -2.91 14.97
CA VAL A 173 -11.53 -2.04 15.12
C VAL A 173 -12.74 -2.83 14.63
N GLY A 174 -13.53 -3.34 15.59
CA GLY A 174 -14.75 -4.10 15.30
C GLY A 174 -15.67 -3.26 14.41
N ILE A 175 -15.91 -3.73 13.20
CA ILE A 175 -16.81 -3.04 12.27
C ILE A 175 -18.24 -3.41 12.67
N PRO A 176 -19.12 -2.45 12.95
CA PRO A 176 -20.50 -2.74 13.26
C PRO A 176 -21.18 -3.50 12.10
N LYS A 177 -22.09 -4.41 12.42
CA LYS A 177 -22.80 -5.24 11.41
C LYS A 177 -23.44 -4.39 10.29
N ALA A 178 -23.86 -3.17 10.61
CA ALA A 178 -24.38 -2.20 9.63
C ALA A 178 -23.36 -1.85 8.53
N ALA A 179 -22.06 -1.89 8.81
CA ALA A 179 -21.02 -1.59 7.83
C ALA A 179 -20.97 -2.59 6.66
N TYR A 180 -21.45 -3.82 6.85
CA TYR A 180 -21.53 -4.82 5.76
C TYR A 180 -22.48 -4.41 4.65
N TRP A 181 -23.57 -3.73 5.00
CA TRP A 181 -24.53 -3.19 4.03
C TRP A 181 -24.08 -1.86 3.44
N ILE A 182 -23.32 -1.08 4.20
CA ILE A 182 -22.83 0.23 3.79
C ILE A 182 -21.61 0.10 2.86
N THR A 183 -20.78 -0.94 3.03
CA THR A 183 -19.56 -1.13 2.22
C THR A 183 -19.84 -1.22 0.70
N PRO A 184 -20.78 -2.03 0.20
CA PRO A 184 -21.11 -2.06 -1.23
C PRO A 184 -21.59 -0.69 -1.75
N LEU A 185 -22.40 0.02 -0.95
CA LEU A 185 -22.87 1.35 -1.30
C LEU A 185 -21.71 2.35 -1.40
N ILE A 186 -20.77 2.31 -0.44
CA ILE A 186 -19.57 3.14 -0.49
C ILE A 186 -18.75 2.83 -1.74
N VAL A 187 -18.56 1.55 -2.09
CA VAL A 187 -17.83 1.16 -3.30
C VAL A 187 -18.50 1.71 -4.55
N ILE A 188 -19.83 1.60 -4.68
CA ILE A 188 -20.58 2.15 -5.82
C ILE A 188 -20.42 3.67 -5.90
N VAL A 189 -20.53 4.37 -4.77
CA VAL A 189 -20.37 5.85 -4.71
C VAL A 189 -18.94 6.22 -5.09
N VAL A 190 -17.94 5.54 -4.55
CA VAL A 190 -16.51 5.79 -4.83
C VAL A 190 -16.21 5.57 -6.32
N VAL A 191 -16.69 4.48 -6.90
CA VAL A 191 -16.53 4.20 -8.34
C VAL A 191 -17.26 5.24 -9.18
N GLY A 192 -18.48 5.61 -8.81
CA GLY A 192 -19.25 6.67 -9.49
C GLY A 192 -18.55 8.03 -9.47
N VAL A 193 -17.98 8.42 -8.32
CA VAL A 193 -17.21 9.66 -8.17
C VAL A 193 -15.91 9.58 -8.98
N ALA A 194 -15.20 8.46 -8.95
CA ALA A 194 -13.99 8.24 -9.74
C ALA A 194 -14.23 8.35 -11.24
N ILE A 195 -15.35 7.81 -11.75
CA ILE A 195 -15.73 7.92 -13.17
C ILE A 195 -16.12 9.36 -13.52
N ARG A 196 -16.84 10.06 -12.62
CA ARG A 196 -17.33 11.43 -12.89
C ARG A 196 -16.25 12.50 -12.77
N TYR A 197 -15.25 12.28 -11.87
CA TYR A 197 -14.17 13.21 -11.57
C TYR A 197 -12.80 12.51 -11.56
N PRO A 198 -12.32 11.98 -12.71
CA PRO A 198 -11.14 11.14 -12.76
C PRO A 198 -9.86 11.86 -12.32
N SER A 199 -9.76 13.17 -12.58
CA SER A 199 -8.57 13.96 -12.23
C SER A 199 -8.50 14.39 -10.75
N GLU A 200 -9.64 14.49 -10.06
CA GLU A 200 -9.68 14.99 -8.67
C GLU A 200 -9.74 13.85 -7.65
N PHE A 201 -10.45 12.78 -7.98
CA PHE A 201 -10.67 11.66 -7.06
C PHE A 201 -9.37 11.03 -6.53
N PRO A 202 -8.37 10.69 -7.36
CA PRO A 202 -7.14 10.11 -6.86
C PRO A 202 -6.35 11.05 -5.95
N LYS A 203 -6.42 12.35 -6.19
CA LYS A 203 -5.76 13.38 -5.36
C LYS A 203 -6.32 13.42 -3.94
N ILE A 204 -7.63 13.24 -3.79
CA ILE A 204 -8.28 13.18 -2.46
C ILE A 204 -7.81 11.95 -1.68
N VAL A 205 -7.61 10.81 -2.37
CA VAL A 205 -7.14 9.57 -1.74
C VAL A 205 -5.67 9.64 -1.31
N PHE A 206 -4.85 10.45 -1.99
CA PHE A 206 -3.44 10.64 -1.67
C PHE A 206 -3.22 11.08 -0.21
N LEU A 207 -3.96 12.08 0.26
CA LEU A 207 -3.73 12.70 1.56
C LEU A 207 -3.83 11.71 2.75
N PRO A 208 -4.91 10.92 2.89
CA PRO A 208 -4.99 9.92 3.97
C PRO A 208 -3.87 8.88 3.92
N LEU A 209 -3.49 8.43 2.72
CA LEU A 209 -2.44 7.43 2.54
C LEU A 209 -1.06 7.99 2.90
N ALA A 210 -0.75 9.21 2.45
CA ALA A 210 0.50 9.89 2.79
C ALA A 210 0.59 10.17 4.30
N LEU A 211 -0.50 10.64 4.93
CA LEU A 211 -0.57 10.82 6.38
C LEU A 211 -0.36 9.51 7.14
N TYR A 212 -0.90 8.39 6.67
CA TYR A 212 -0.66 7.09 7.28
C TYR A 212 0.82 6.69 7.21
N ALA A 213 1.47 6.88 6.06
CA ALA A 213 2.90 6.59 5.91
C ALA A 213 3.76 7.44 6.85
N LEU A 214 3.49 8.76 6.92
CA LEU A 214 4.19 9.70 7.80
C LEU A 214 3.94 9.43 9.29
N TYR A 215 2.72 9.07 9.67
CA TYR A 215 2.38 8.72 11.05
C TYR A 215 3.21 7.55 11.58
N GLY A 216 3.44 6.51 10.76
CA GLY A 216 4.28 5.39 11.12
C GLY A 216 5.72 5.82 11.41
N ILE A 217 6.29 6.69 10.58
CA ILE A 217 7.64 7.25 10.77
C ILE A 217 7.71 8.01 12.10
N LYS A 218 6.81 9.00 12.31
CA LYS A 218 6.76 9.80 13.53
C LYS A 218 6.69 8.94 14.78
N LYS A 219 5.76 7.98 14.82
CA LYS A 219 5.59 7.09 15.97
C LYS A 219 6.84 6.26 16.28
N ASN A 220 7.55 5.80 15.25
CA ASN A 220 8.76 5.02 15.45
C ASN A 220 9.93 5.88 15.94
N VAL A 221 10.06 7.11 15.44
CA VAL A 221 11.05 8.09 15.94
C VAL A 221 10.78 8.41 17.41
N ASP A 222 9.52 8.68 17.80
CA ASP A 222 9.15 8.95 19.18
C ASP A 222 9.47 7.77 20.12
N LEU A 223 9.24 6.53 19.65
CA LEU A 223 9.58 5.33 20.42
C LEU A 223 11.10 5.15 20.58
N SER A 224 11.87 5.43 19.52
CA SER A 224 13.34 5.37 19.57
C SER A 224 13.90 6.40 20.55
N LEU A 225 13.44 7.65 20.48
CA LEU A 225 13.87 8.74 21.39
C LEU A 225 13.55 8.40 22.85
N LYS A 226 12.36 7.85 23.12
CA LYS A 226 11.98 7.40 24.49
C LYS A 226 12.87 6.28 25.00
N LYS A 227 13.27 5.35 24.11
CA LYS A 227 14.15 4.23 24.48
C LYS A 227 15.56 4.71 24.81
N THR A 228 16.11 5.65 24.01
CA THR A 228 17.42 6.27 24.26
C THR A 228 17.41 7.00 25.59
N ARG A 229 16.42 7.88 25.83
CA ARG A 229 16.29 8.63 27.08
C ARG A 229 16.16 7.75 28.32
N LYS A 230 15.43 6.58 28.19
CA LYS A 230 15.31 5.64 29.31
C LYS A 230 16.64 4.92 29.61
N LYS A 231 17.48 4.72 28.58
CA LYS A 231 18.80 4.12 28.72
C LYS A 231 19.77 5.08 29.40
N GLU A 232 19.77 6.34 29.01
CA GLU A 232 20.56 7.40 29.63
C GLU A 232 20.25 7.55 31.13
N VAL A 233 18.95 7.59 31.49
CA VAL A 233 18.51 7.68 32.91
C VAL A 233 18.93 6.44 33.71
N SER A 234 18.94 5.23 33.13
CA SER A 234 19.37 4.01 33.82
C SER A 234 20.89 3.91 33.97
N GLU A 235 21.67 4.64 33.20
CA GLU A 235 23.14 4.70 33.30
C GLU A 235 23.61 5.79 34.28
N GLU A 236 22.72 6.77 34.61
CA GLU A 236 22.97 7.84 35.59
C GLU A 236 22.56 7.46 37.04
N GLU A 237 21.84 6.35 37.27
CA GLU A 237 21.56 5.87 38.63
C GLU A 237 22.87 5.38 39.29
N PRO A 238 23.36 6.01 40.37
CA PRO A 238 24.55 5.57 41.07
C PRO A 238 24.33 4.17 41.64
N LEU A 239 25.36 3.30 41.49
CA LEU A 239 25.37 1.99 42.11
C LEU A 239 25.07 2.13 43.62
N PRO A 240 24.20 1.28 44.22
CA PRO A 240 24.02 1.29 45.65
C PRO A 240 25.38 1.02 46.31
N PHE A 241 25.80 1.92 47.17
CA PHE A 241 26.97 1.73 48.01
C PHE A 241 26.65 0.55 48.96
N ASP A 242 27.47 -0.54 48.85
CA ASP A 242 27.56 -1.60 49.84
C ASP A 242 28.23 -1.08 51.11
#